data_9c22445f8a3326d54c590ceb35724978
#
_entry.id   9c22445f8a3326d54c590ceb35724978
#
_cell.length_a   1.000
_cell.length_b   1.000
_cell.length_c   1.000
_cell.angle_alpha   90.00
_cell.angle_beta   90.00
_cell.angle_gamma   90.00
#
_symmetry.space_group_name_H-M   'P 1'
#
loop_
_entity.id
_entity.type
_entity.pdbx_description
1 polymer ?
#
loop_
_entity_poly.entity_id
_entity_poly.type
_entity_poly.pdbx_seq_one_letter_code
_entity_poly.pdbx_strand_id
1 'polypeptide(L)'
;MAYEIEFAESVQGHLRALTARERAIVLDAAERRLLHEPLKETRHRKPLRPNPIAPWELRVGQLRVFYEVTVGEPGVVRVLAIGRKRRNAVIIGGKEIQL
;
A
#
# COMPACT_ATOMS: atom_id res chain seq x y z
N MET A 1 20.50 -0.51 -2.52
CA MET A 1 19.72 -1.42 -3.35
C MET A 1 18.52 -0.71 -3.90
N ALA A 2 18.30 -0.80 -5.20
CA ALA A 2 17.20 -0.12 -5.87
C ALA A 2 15.96 -1.00 -5.91
N TYR A 3 14.79 -0.41 -5.74
CA TYR A 3 13.52 -1.09 -5.89
C TYR A 3 12.71 -0.41 -6.98
N GLU A 4 11.86 -1.20 -7.62
CA GLU A 4 10.88 -0.71 -8.56
C GLU A 4 9.50 -0.91 -7.96
N ILE A 5 8.54 -0.07 -8.34
CA ILE A 5 7.17 -0.20 -7.88
C ILE A 5 6.31 -0.68 -9.03
N GLU A 6 5.49 -1.71 -8.75
CA GLU A 6 4.46 -2.20 -9.64
C GLU A 6 3.11 -2.07 -8.94
N PHE A 7 2.06 -1.94 -9.71
CA PHE A 7 0.71 -1.89 -9.17
C PHE A 7 -0.10 -3.07 -9.73
N ALA A 8 -0.75 -3.82 -8.83
CA ALA A 8 -1.66 -4.86 -9.26
C ALA A 8 -2.83 -4.22 -10.03
N GLU A 9 -3.41 -4.98 -10.93
CA GLU A 9 -4.47 -4.50 -11.80
C GLU A 9 -5.67 -3.94 -11.01
N SER A 10 -6.03 -4.59 -9.92
CA SER A 10 -7.15 -4.17 -9.07
C SER A 10 -6.95 -2.78 -8.45
N VAL A 11 -5.71 -2.30 -8.35
CA VAL A 11 -5.41 -1.00 -7.72
C VAL A 11 -6.03 0.17 -8.48
N GLN A 12 -6.22 0.03 -9.79
CA GLN A 12 -6.91 1.08 -10.57
C GLN A 12 -8.31 1.36 -10.01
N GLY A 13 -9.07 0.30 -9.71
CA GLY A 13 -10.39 0.45 -9.12
C GLY A 13 -10.32 1.05 -7.73
N HIS A 14 -9.31 0.65 -6.95
CA HIS A 14 -9.12 1.21 -5.61
C HIS A 14 -8.84 2.71 -5.65
N LEU A 15 -8.03 3.15 -6.61
CA LEU A 15 -7.71 4.57 -6.78
C LEU A 15 -8.94 5.38 -7.18
N ARG A 16 -9.82 4.80 -8.00
CA ARG A 16 -11.05 5.49 -8.40
C ARG A 16 -11.98 5.76 -7.22
N ALA A 17 -11.91 4.94 -6.18
CA ALA A 17 -12.72 5.13 -4.98
C ALA A 17 -12.18 6.24 -4.07
N LEU A 18 -11.04 6.82 -4.40
CA LEU A 18 -10.44 7.94 -3.67
C LEU A 18 -10.69 9.25 -4.40
N THR A 19 -10.62 10.37 -3.67
CA THR A 19 -10.65 11.68 -4.31
C THR A 19 -9.37 11.89 -5.12
N ALA A 20 -9.38 12.85 -6.05
CA ALA A 20 -8.19 13.18 -6.82
C ALA A 20 -7.02 13.59 -5.92
N ARG A 21 -7.31 14.33 -4.87
CA ARG A 21 -6.29 14.76 -3.90
C ARG A 21 -5.70 13.56 -3.16
N GLU A 22 -6.56 12.63 -2.71
CA GLU A 22 -6.10 11.44 -2.03
C GLU A 22 -5.24 10.56 -2.93
N ARG A 23 -5.62 10.42 -4.19
CA ARG A 23 -4.82 9.67 -5.17
C ARG A 23 -3.42 10.25 -5.30
N ALA A 24 -3.32 11.57 -5.45
CA ALA A 24 -2.04 12.25 -5.59
C ALA A 24 -1.17 12.04 -4.33
N ILE A 25 -1.77 12.20 -3.17
CA ILE A 25 -1.07 12.04 -1.89
C ILE A 25 -0.54 10.61 -1.72
N VAL A 26 -1.37 9.61 -1.98
CA VAL A 26 -1.00 8.22 -1.74
C VAL A 26 0.04 7.75 -2.76
N LEU A 27 -0.07 8.14 -4.03
CA LEU A 27 0.90 7.76 -5.04
C LEU A 27 2.25 8.41 -4.79
N ASP A 28 2.27 9.67 -4.40
CA ASP A 28 3.51 10.36 -4.06
C ASP A 28 4.18 9.72 -2.85
N ALA A 29 3.41 9.40 -1.81
CA ALA A 29 3.95 8.77 -0.62
C ALA A 29 4.50 7.36 -0.91
N ALA A 30 3.79 6.58 -1.74
CA ALA A 30 4.25 5.25 -2.13
C ALA A 30 5.59 5.34 -2.86
N GLU A 31 5.72 6.25 -3.81
CA GLU A 31 6.95 6.44 -4.57
C GLU A 31 8.11 6.85 -3.65
N ARG A 32 7.88 7.80 -2.75
CA ARG A 32 8.95 8.28 -1.86
C ARG A 32 9.34 7.29 -0.79
N ARG A 33 8.39 6.50 -0.27
CA ARG A 33 8.63 5.67 0.91
C ARG A 33 8.87 4.20 0.62
N LEU A 34 8.44 3.69 -0.53
CA LEU A 34 8.58 2.28 -0.87
C LEU A 34 9.77 1.97 -1.77
N LEU A 35 10.40 2.99 -2.34
CA LEU A 35 11.63 2.78 -3.13
C LEU A 35 12.86 2.53 -2.27
N HIS A 36 12.80 2.87 -0.98
CA HIS A 36 13.91 2.70 -0.07
C HIS A 36 13.47 1.92 1.16
N GLU A 37 14.15 0.81 1.42
CA GLU A 37 13.94 -0.02 2.61
C GLU A 37 12.47 -0.39 2.88
N PRO A 38 11.76 -0.96 1.87
CA PRO A 38 10.34 -1.25 2.05
C PRO A 38 10.05 -2.34 3.09
N LEU A 39 11.06 -3.13 3.44
CA LEU A 39 10.94 -4.20 4.45
C LEU A 39 11.38 -3.77 5.84
N LYS A 40 11.68 -2.50 6.02
CA LYS A 40 12.07 -1.98 7.34
C LYS A 40 10.84 -1.45 8.06
N GLU A 41 10.56 -2.01 9.24
CA GLU A 41 9.46 -1.53 10.05
C GLU A 41 9.77 -0.13 10.57
N THR A 42 8.83 0.79 10.38
CA THR A 42 8.94 2.15 10.87
C THR A 42 7.57 2.56 11.40
N ARG A 43 7.45 3.81 11.80
CA ARG A 43 6.19 4.40 12.21
C ARG A 43 5.11 4.29 11.13
N HIS A 44 5.51 4.33 9.85
CA HIS A 44 4.59 4.31 8.71
C HIS A 44 4.56 3.00 7.96
N ARG A 45 5.57 2.16 8.09
CA ARG A 45 5.63 0.85 7.42
C ARG A 45 5.55 -0.24 8.47
N LYS A 46 4.56 -1.12 8.33
CA LYS A 46 4.30 -2.18 9.31
C LYS A 46 4.11 -3.51 8.63
N PRO A 47 4.75 -4.58 9.16
CA PRO A 47 4.39 -5.93 8.73
C PRO A 47 3.03 -6.26 9.32
N LEU A 48 2.25 -7.04 8.58
CA LEU A 48 0.91 -7.44 8.98
C LEU A 48 0.89 -8.91 9.35
N ARG A 49 -0.06 -9.29 10.22
CA ARG A 49 -0.35 -10.70 10.46
C ARG A 49 -0.84 -11.33 9.16
N PRO A 50 -0.75 -12.65 9.01
CA PRO A 50 -1.30 -13.31 7.83
C PRO A 50 -2.75 -12.87 7.59
N ASN A 51 -3.03 -12.44 6.39
CA ASN A 51 -4.34 -11.91 5.99
C ASN A 51 -4.48 -12.06 4.47
N PRO A 52 -5.69 -11.92 3.92
CA PRO A 52 -5.89 -12.15 2.50
C PRO A 52 -5.43 -10.99 1.60
N ILE A 53 -4.95 -9.88 2.16
CA ILE A 53 -4.61 -8.68 1.38
C ILE A 53 -3.12 -8.63 1.05
N ALA A 54 -2.27 -8.52 2.07
CA ALA A 54 -0.83 -8.30 1.84
C ALA A 54 -0.02 -8.51 3.12
N PRO A 55 1.30 -8.76 3.00
CA PRO A 55 2.15 -8.89 4.18
C PRO A 55 2.57 -7.56 4.81
N TRP A 56 2.45 -6.44 4.10
CA TRP A 56 2.89 -5.13 4.59
C TRP A 56 1.89 -4.03 4.31
N GLU A 57 1.87 -3.01 5.17
CA GLU A 57 1.09 -1.80 4.92
C GLU A 57 1.96 -0.56 5.09
N LEU A 58 1.70 0.44 4.25
CA LEU A 58 2.23 1.80 4.40
C LEU A 58 1.07 2.70 4.84
N ARG A 59 1.29 3.44 5.92
CA ARG A 59 0.30 4.36 6.47
C ARG A 59 0.55 5.77 5.95
N VAL A 60 -0.47 6.36 5.33
CA VAL A 60 -0.41 7.72 4.77
C VAL A 60 -1.65 8.45 5.28
N GLY A 61 -1.55 9.02 6.50
CA GLY A 61 -2.71 9.59 7.17
C GLY A 61 -3.77 8.51 7.39
N GLN A 62 -4.97 8.72 6.88
CA GLN A 62 -6.03 7.71 6.93
C GLN A 62 -5.96 6.71 5.79
N LEU A 63 -5.08 6.93 4.83
CA LEU A 63 -4.94 6.03 3.69
C LEU A 63 -3.97 4.90 4.02
N ARG A 64 -4.16 3.76 3.32
CA ARG A 64 -3.33 2.57 3.51
C ARG A 64 -2.93 2.03 2.15
N VAL A 65 -1.62 1.74 2.00
CA VAL A 65 -1.08 1.08 0.82
C VAL A 65 -0.63 -0.30 1.26
N PHE A 66 -1.22 -1.33 0.69
CA PHE A 66 -0.89 -2.72 1.02
C PHE A 66 0.04 -3.28 -0.03
N TYR A 67 1.17 -3.83 0.38
CA TYR A 67 2.19 -4.23 -0.58
C TYR A 67 2.94 -5.49 -0.16
N GLU A 68 3.60 -6.08 -1.14
CA GLU A 68 4.56 -7.16 -0.95
C GLU A 68 5.86 -6.79 -1.63
N VAL A 69 6.95 -7.44 -1.25
CA VAL A 69 8.27 -7.16 -1.80
C VAL A 69 8.91 -8.45 -2.29
N THR A 70 9.41 -8.41 -3.53
CA THR A 70 10.26 -9.47 -4.06
C THR A 70 11.68 -8.93 -4.07
N VAL A 71 12.56 -9.59 -3.35
CA VAL A 71 13.97 -9.20 -3.28
C VAL A 71 14.67 -9.67 -4.54
N GLY A 72 15.51 -8.83 -5.10
CA GLY A 72 16.25 -9.17 -6.32
C GLY A 72 17.00 -7.96 -6.86
N GLU A 73 17.42 -8.06 -8.13
CA GLU A 73 18.17 -7.02 -8.81
C GLU A 73 17.47 -6.66 -10.14
N PRO A 74 16.56 -5.68 -10.13
CA PRO A 74 16.10 -4.89 -8.98
C PRO A 74 15.12 -5.63 -8.10
N GLY A 75 14.95 -5.16 -6.85
CA GLY A 75 13.85 -5.59 -6.02
C GLY A 75 12.56 -4.96 -6.52
N VAL A 76 11.43 -5.62 -6.28
CA VAL A 76 10.13 -5.14 -6.73
C VAL A 76 9.19 -5.01 -5.55
N VAL A 77 8.63 -3.81 -5.39
CA VAL A 77 7.55 -3.55 -4.46
C VAL A 77 6.25 -3.60 -5.26
N ARG A 78 5.40 -4.55 -4.96
CA ARG A 78 4.12 -4.66 -5.65
C ARG A 78 3.00 -4.18 -4.76
N VAL A 79 2.32 -3.13 -5.18
CA VAL A 79 1.15 -2.61 -4.47
C VAL A 79 -0.05 -3.47 -4.85
N LEU A 80 -0.66 -4.11 -3.85
CA LEU A 80 -1.75 -5.06 -4.04
C LEU A 80 -3.11 -4.44 -3.80
N ALA A 81 -3.19 -3.43 -2.93
CA ALA A 81 -4.44 -2.76 -2.62
C ALA A 81 -4.17 -1.38 -2.02
N ILE A 82 -5.13 -0.48 -2.20
CA ILE A 82 -5.09 0.85 -1.60
C ILE A 82 -6.47 1.10 -1.01
N GLY A 83 -6.49 1.58 0.24
CA GLY A 83 -7.75 1.81 0.92
C GLY A 83 -7.68 2.92 1.94
N ARG A 84 -8.78 3.07 2.68
CA ARG A 84 -8.91 4.07 3.73
C ARG A 84 -9.24 3.37 5.05
N LYS A 85 -8.50 3.71 6.08
CA LYS A 85 -8.73 3.17 7.42
C LYS A 85 -10.04 3.74 7.97
N ARG A 86 -10.88 2.87 8.53
CA ARG A 86 -12.13 3.26 9.16
C ARG A 86 -12.35 2.37 10.38
N ARG A 87 -12.07 2.91 11.58
CA ARG A 87 -12.16 2.15 12.83
C ARG A 87 -11.26 0.92 12.78
N ASN A 88 -11.84 -0.29 12.90
CA ASN A 88 -11.08 -1.54 12.89
C ASN A 88 -11.01 -2.19 11.51
N ALA A 89 -11.49 -1.50 10.49
CA ALA A 89 -11.56 -2.03 9.14
C ALA A 89 -10.86 -1.12 8.16
N VAL A 90 -10.72 -1.59 6.92
CA VAL A 90 -10.19 -0.81 5.81
C VAL A 90 -11.22 -0.85 4.69
N ILE A 91 -11.48 0.30 4.08
CA ILE A 91 -12.36 0.39 2.93
C ILE A 91 -11.48 0.33 1.68
N ILE A 92 -11.62 -0.72 0.90
CA ILE A 92 -10.84 -0.94 -0.31
C ILE A 92 -11.81 -1.09 -1.48
N GLY A 93 -11.71 -0.19 -2.46
CA GLY A 93 -12.61 -0.21 -3.61
C GLY A 93 -14.08 -0.10 -3.22
N GLY A 94 -14.37 0.62 -2.14
CA GLY A 94 -15.73 0.79 -1.65
C GLY A 94 -16.22 -0.35 -0.76
N LYS A 95 -15.41 -1.37 -0.51
CA LYS A 95 -15.79 -2.52 0.33
C LYS A 95 -15.06 -2.47 1.66
N GLU A 96 -15.79 -2.76 2.74
CA GLU A 96 -15.18 -2.85 4.07
C GLU A 96 -14.53 -4.22 4.24
N ILE A 97 -13.25 -4.22 4.63
CA ILE A 97 -12.48 -5.44 4.82
C ILE A 97 -11.87 -5.42 6.21
N GLN A 98 -12.05 -6.53 6.93
CA GLN A 98 -11.43 -6.73 8.24
C GLN A 98 -10.06 -7.39 8.05
N LEU A 99 -9.07 -6.86 8.72
CA LEU A 99 -7.71 -7.43 8.66
C LEU A 99 -7.36 -8.17 9.94
#